data_cbd7b280d75662dccb666dc69c50cdbd
#
_entry.id   cbd7b280d75662dccb666dc69c50cdbd
#
_cell.length_a   1.000
_cell.length_b   1.000
_cell.length_c   1.000
_cell.angle_alpha   90.00
_cell.angle_beta   90.00
_cell.angle_gamma   90.00
#
_symmetry.space_group_name_H-M   'P 1'
#
loop_
_entity.id
_entity.type
_entity.pdbx_description
1 polymer ?
#
loop_
_entity_poly.entity_id
_entity_poly.type
_entity_poly.pdbx_seq_one_letter_code
_entity_poly.pdbx_strand_id
1 'polypeptide(L)'
;LLRSRGLGDVYKRQMKYIFTTLTLLLMHTQIYADNFEVKMLNQGNTGVMVFEPAFLKVNVGDTVTFKSIDAAHNSASIQGMIPANASPWFGELSKDIAVTFDVPGIYGYQCTPHSMMAMVGIIQVGDDLSNLDKVKSAAQSYKSTFVMNQTRLDEYISMVK
;
A
#
# COMPACT_ATOMS: atom_id res chain seq x y z
N LEU A 1 56.73 45.01 -1.71
CA LEU A 1 55.36 45.08 -2.20
C LEU A 1 54.50 44.05 -1.49
N LEU A 2 53.74 44.46 -0.49
CA LEU A 2 52.68 43.64 0.13
C LEU A 2 51.57 43.43 -0.94
N ARG A 3 51.62 42.28 -1.57
CA ARG A 3 50.56 41.87 -2.51
C ARG A 3 49.30 41.59 -1.71
N SER A 4 48.35 42.52 -1.75
CA SER A 4 47.01 42.32 -1.26
C SER A 4 46.45 41.06 -1.93
N ARG A 5 46.30 39.96 -1.18
CA ARG A 5 45.53 38.80 -1.64
C ARG A 5 44.08 39.27 -1.72
N GLY A 6 43.67 39.54 -2.97
CA GLY A 6 42.41 40.23 -3.24
C GLY A 6 41.22 39.48 -2.68
N LEU A 7 40.28 40.26 -2.15
CA LEU A 7 38.91 39.85 -1.78
C LEU A 7 38.24 38.96 -2.82
N GLY A 8 38.66 39.01 -4.10
CA GLY A 8 38.15 38.19 -5.19
C GLY A 8 38.30 36.68 -5.02
N ASP A 9 39.37 36.20 -4.35
CA ASP A 9 39.57 34.75 -4.14
C ASP A 9 38.67 34.19 -3.06
N VAL A 10 38.34 35.00 -2.06
CA VAL A 10 37.41 34.62 -0.98
C VAL A 10 35.98 34.51 -1.56
N TYR A 11 35.57 35.48 -2.39
CA TYR A 11 34.25 35.46 -3.03
C TYR A 11 34.09 34.28 -4.01
N LYS A 12 35.09 33.95 -4.81
CA LYS A 12 35.06 32.80 -5.71
C LYS A 12 34.95 31.48 -4.96
N ARG A 13 35.59 31.34 -3.81
CA ARG A 13 35.51 30.16 -2.98
C ARG A 13 34.16 30.06 -2.30
N GLN A 14 33.62 31.16 -1.80
CA GLN A 14 32.30 31.22 -1.17
C GLN A 14 31.16 30.96 -2.16
N MET A 15 31.25 31.49 -3.38
CA MET A 15 30.29 31.23 -4.46
C MET A 15 30.25 29.75 -4.85
N LYS A 16 31.39 29.07 -4.92
CA LYS A 16 31.43 27.62 -5.17
C LYS A 16 30.67 26.82 -4.13
N TYR A 17 30.83 27.13 -2.85
CA TYR A 17 30.09 26.42 -1.79
C TYR A 17 28.61 26.75 -1.77
N ILE A 18 28.22 28.00 -2.08
CA ILE A 18 26.82 28.40 -2.21
C ILE A 18 26.13 27.65 -3.37
N PHE A 19 26.79 27.56 -4.53
CA PHE A 19 26.27 26.80 -5.67
C PHE A 19 26.17 25.31 -5.38
N THR A 20 27.17 24.71 -4.69
CA THR A 20 27.17 23.28 -4.34
C THR A 20 26.08 22.97 -3.32
N THR A 21 25.88 23.81 -2.31
CA THR A 21 24.79 23.63 -1.32
C THR A 21 23.42 23.86 -1.91
N LEU A 22 23.26 24.81 -2.84
CA LEU A 22 21.99 25.07 -3.51
C LEU A 22 21.61 23.92 -4.46
N THR A 23 22.60 23.31 -5.14
CA THR A 23 22.36 22.15 -6.03
C THR A 23 21.98 20.90 -5.20
N LEU A 24 22.59 20.71 -4.03
CA LEU A 24 22.22 19.59 -3.12
C LEU A 24 20.81 19.75 -2.54
N LEU A 25 20.36 20.99 -2.32
CA LEU A 25 19.02 21.27 -1.78
C LEU A 25 17.91 21.05 -2.80
N LEU A 26 18.22 21.05 -4.11
CA LEU A 26 17.24 20.86 -5.20
C LEU A 26 17.03 19.38 -5.59
N MET A 27 17.78 18.44 -5.01
CA MET A 27 17.56 17.00 -5.21
C MET A 27 16.53 16.44 -4.21
N HIS A 28 15.43 17.16 -3.98
CA HIS A 28 14.28 16.56 -3.31
C HIS A 28 13.57 15.66 -4.31
N THR A 29 13.71 14.36 -4.14
CA THR A 29 12.84 13.39 -4.85
C THR A 29 11.40 13.69 -4.48
N GLN A 30 10.66 14.20 -5.43
CA GLN A 30 9.21 14.34 -5.31
C GLN A 30 8.63 12.90 -5.26
N ILE A 31 8.24 12.45 -4.08
CA ILE A 31 7.46 11.22 -3.94
C ILE A 31 6.04 11.62 -4.35
N TYR A 32 5.66 11.26 -5.57
CA TYR A 32 4.27 11.38 -6.01
C TYR A 32 3.50 10.18 -5.45
N ALA A 33 2.32 10.44 -4.90
CA ALA A 33 1.38 9.41 -4.55
C ALA A 33 0.73 8.88 -5.83
N ASP A 34 0.81 7.57 -6.04
CA ASP A 34 0.19 6.90 -7.17
C ASP A 34 -1.24 6.44 -6.83
N ASN A 35 -2.07 6.26 -7.87
CA ASN A 35 -3.41 5.75 -7.75
C ASN A 35 -3.50 4.37 -8.41
N PHE A 36 -3.98 3.39 -7.67
CA PHE A 36 -4.18 2.03 -8.11
C PHE A 36 -5.66 1.67 -8.09
N GLU A 37 -6.04 0.70 -8.89
CA GLU A 37 -7.40 0.17 -8.90
C GLU A 37 -7.42 -1.31 -8.58
N VAL A 38 -8.38 -1.73 -7.75
CA VAL A 38 -8.71 -3.12 -7.46
C VAL A 38 -10.19 -3.32 -7.79
N LYS A 39 -10.48 -4.18 -8.74
CA LYS A 39 -11.84 -4.48 -9.18
C LYS A 39 -12.49 -5.51 -8.26
N MET A 40 -13.76 -5.31 -7.94
CA MET A 40 -14.60 -6.24 -7.20
C MET A 40 -15.49 -6.99 -8.19
N LEU A 41 -15.29 -8.31 -8.31
CA LEU A 41 -15.85 -9.11 -9.41
C LEU A 41 -16.55 -10.38 -8.92
N ASN A 42 -17.70 -10.70 -9.55
CA ASN A 42 -18.32 -12.01 -9.41
C ASN A 42 -17.45 -13.11 -10.02
N GLN A 43 -16.80 -12.80 -11.17
CA GLN A 43 -15.92 -13.70 -11.90
C GLN A 43 -14.72 -12.93 -12.43
N GLY A 44 -13.53 -13.36 -12.06
CA GLY A 44 -12.25 -12.84 -12.55
C GLY A 44 -11.31 -13.96 -13.03
N ASN A 45 -10.06 -13.62 -13.31
CA ASN A 45 -9.07 -14.57 -13.83
C ASN A 45 -8.72 -15.68 -12.85
N THR A 46 -8.86 -15.43 -11.54
CA THR A 46 -8.52 -16.38 -10.46
C THR A 46 -9.74 -17.11 -9.90
N GLY A 47 -10.91 -17.00 -10.55
CA GLY A 47 -12.14 -17.70 -10.19
C GLY A 47 -13.29 -16.78 -9.82
N VAL A 48 -14.22 -17.30 -9.01
CA VAL A 48 -15.43 -16.58 -8.58
C VAL A 48 -15.19 -15.78 -7.30
N MET A 49 -15.96 -14.71 -7.13
CA MET A 49 -15.92 -13.81 -5.97
C MET A 49 -14.48 -13.39 -5.65
N VAL A 50 -13.94 -12.47 -6.45
CA VAL A 50 -12.53 -12.08 -6.40
C VAL A 50 -12.36 -10.58 -6.41
N PHE A 51 -11.26 -10.13 -5.79
CA PHE A 51 -10.62 -8.86 -6.07
C PHE A 51 -9.58 -9.03 -7.18
N GLU A 52 -9.44 -8.05 -8.07
CA GLU A 52 -8.47 -8.13 -9.17
C GLU A 52 -7.78 -6.78 -9.40
N PRO A 53 -6.46 -6.69 -9.13
CA PRO A 53 -5.61 -7.73 -8.52
C PRO A 53 -5.95 -7.96 -7.04
N ALA A 54 -5.78 -9.20 -6.55
CA ALA A 54 -6.01 -9.54 -5.14
C ALA A 54 -4.78 -9.31 -4.25
N PHE A 55 -3.57 -9.29 -4.83
CA PHE A 55 -2.34 -8.85 -4.20
C PHE A 55 -1.82 -7.61 -4.91
N LEU A 56 -1.47 -6.59 -4.13
CA LEU A 56 -0.91 -5.34 -4.65
C LEU A 56 0.19 -4.84 -3.71
N LYS A 57 1.34 -4.43 -4.27
CA LYS A 57 2.39 -3.71 -3.54
C LYS A 57 2.33 -2.24 -3.94
N VAL A 58 2.26 -1.36 -2.95
CA VAL A 58 2.16 0.10 -3.10
C VAL A 58 3.17 0.80 -2.19
N ASN A 59 3.41 2.07 -2.40
CA ASN A 59 4.24 2.90 -1.53
C ASN A 59 3.39 3.58 -0.45
N VAL A 60 4.05 4.07 0.58
CA VAL A 60 3.39 4.92 1.60
C VAL A 60 2.90 6.21 0.94
N GLY A 61 1.65 6.56 1.17
CA GLY A 61 0.96 7.70 0.58
C GLY A 61 0.15 7.38 -0.68
N ASP A 62 0.32 6.19 -1.27
CA ASP A 62 -0.47 5.77 -2.43
C ASP A 62 -1.93 5.52 -2.05
N THR A 63 -2.81 5.68 -3.04
CA THR A 63 -4.25 5.45 -2.90
C THR A 63 -4.68 4.25 -3.74
N VAL A 64 -5.45 3.35 -3.15
CA VAL A 64 -6.09 2.23 -3.85
C VAL A 64 -7.59 2.46 -3.89
N THR A 65 -8.15 2.52 -5.10
CA THR A 65 -9.59 2.58 -5.32
C THR A 65 -10.13 1.19 -5.59
N PHE A 66 -10.97 0.70 -4.68
CA PHE A 66 -11.73 -0.54 -4.89
C PHE A 66 -12.97 -0.23 -5.73
N LYS A 67 -12.98 -0.71 -6.96
CA LYS A 67 -14.01 -0.44 -7.96
C LYS A 67 -15.12 -1.48 -7.90
N SER A 68 -16.35 -1.06 -7.66
CA SER A 68 -17.53 -1.92 -7.69
C SER A 68 -17.96 -2.17 -9.15
N ILE A 69 -17.27 -3.09 -9.83
CA ILE A 69 -17.61 -3.46 -11.21
C ILE A 69 -18.90 -4.27 -11.20
N ASP A 70 -18.98 -5.29 -10.34
CA ASP A 70 -20.20 -6.06 -10.12
C ASP A 70 -20.89 -5.61 -8.83
N ALA A 71 -22.20 -5.75 -8.77
CA ALA A 71 -23.01 -5.37 -7.61
C ALA A 71 -22.81 -6.33 -6.41
N ALA A 72 -23.24 -5.88 -5.23
CA ALA A 72 -23.23 -6.62 -3.97
C ALA A 72 -21.84 -6.91 -3.40
N HIS A 73 -20.83 -6.17 -3.83
CA HIS A 73 -19.48 -6.22 -3.25
C HIS A 73 -19.17 -4.95 -2.47
N ASN A 74 -18.24 -5.08 -1.53
CA ASN A 74 -17.58 -3.98 -0.86
C ASN A 74 -16.11 -4.34 -0.57
N SER A 75 -15.32 -3.38 -0.09
CA SER A 75 -14.00 -3.62 0.49
C SER A 75 -14.01 -3.17 1.93
N ALA A 76 -13.52 -4.03 2.81
CA ALA A 76 -13.32 -3.74 4.23
C ALA A 76 -12.02 -4.37 4.73
N SER A 77 -11.31 -3.68 5.62
CA SER A 77 -10.14 -4.25 6.30
C SER A 77 -10.53 -5.43 7.19
N ILE A 78 -9.65 -6.44 7.30
CA ILE A 78 -9.84 -7.57 8.20
C ILE A 78 -9.22 -7.22 9.56
N GLN A 79 -10.00 -7.38 10.62
CA GLN A 79 -9.54 -7.13 11.99
C GLN A 79 -8.31 -8.00 12.32
N GLY A 80 -7.27 -7.38 12.86
CA GLY A 80 -6.00 -8.04 13.20
C GLY A 80 -5.04 -8.25 12.03
N MET A 81 -5.46 -7.91 10.80
CA MET A 81 -4.63 -8.03 9.59
C MET A 81 -4.22 -6.68 9.01
N ILE A 82 -4.15 -5.63 9.83
CA ILE A 82 -3.62 -4.32 9.46
C ILE A 82 -2.55 -3.89 10.47
N PRO A 83 -1.64 -2.97 10.14
CA PRO A 83 -0.69 -2.39 11.09
C PRO A 83 -1.40 -1.74 12.28
N ALA A 84 -0.77 -1.75 13.46
CA ALA A 84 -1.40 -1.28 14.71
C ALA A 84 -1.82 0.20 14.67
N ASN A 85 -1.08 1.02 13.92
CA ASN A 85 -1.33 2.47 13.82
C ASN A 85 -2.12 2.85 12.55
N ALA A 86 -2.57 1.87 11.76
CA ALA A 86 -3.36 2.10 10.57
C ALA A 86 -4.85 2.22 10.90
N SER A 87 -5.54 3.08 10.17
CA SER A 87 -7.00 3.20 10.28
C SER A 87 -7.69 2.07 9.51
N PRO A 88 -8.66 1.37 10.11
CA PRO A 88 -9.49 0.43 9.39
C PRO A 88 -10.44 1.16 8.43
N TRP A 89 -10.87 0.46 7.36
CA TRP A 89 -11.89 0.97 6.44
C TRP A 89 -13.05 -0.01 6.28
N PHE A 90 -14.19 0.54 5.88
CA PHE A 90 -15.39 -0.22 5.57
C PHE A 90 -16.16 0.48 4.46
N GLY A 91 -16.15 -0.10 3.26
CA GLY A 91 -16.89 0.40 2.09
C GLY A 91 -18.35 -0.01 2.11
N GLU A 92 -19.21 0.84 1.54
CA GLU A 92 -20.62 0.51 1.31
C GLU A 92 -20.76 -0.50 0.16
N LEU A 93 -21.84 -1.29 0.20
CA LEU A 93 -22.15 -2.27 -0.85
C LEU A 93 -22.41 -1.59 -2.19
N SER A 94 -21.86 -2.15 -3.25
CA SER A 94 -22.02 -1.68 -4.64
C SER A 94 -21.54 -0.24 -4.86
N LYS A 95 -20.58 0.22 -4.03
CA LYS A 95 -19.93 1.52 -4.20
C LYS A 95 -18.42 1.39 -4.24
N ASP A 96 -17.81 2.29 -4.99
CA ASP A 96 -16.36 2.48 -4.97
C ASP A 96 -15.93 3.03 -3.62
N ILE A 97 -14.75 2.62 -3.16
CA ILE A 97 -14.08 3.22 -2.01
C ILE A 97 -12.61 3.44 -2.33
N ALA A 98 -12.11 4.65 -2.07
CA ALA A 98 -10.69 4.98 -2.16
C ALA A 98 -10.07 4.98 -0.75
N VAL A 99 -8.94 4.31 -0.60
CA VAL A 99 -8.20 4.18 0.65
C VAL A 99 -6.76 4.62 0.42
N THR A 100 -6.29 5.62 1.17
CA THR A 100 -4.89 6.05 1.17
C THR A 100 -4.12 5.32 2.26
N PHE A 101 -2.94 4.79 1.92
CA PHE A 101 -2.13 3.96 2.79
C PHE A 101 -0.93 4.73 3.35
N ASP A 102 -1.11 5.40 4.49
CA ASP A 102 -0.09 6.26 5.12
C ASP A 102 0.84 5.51 6.09
N VAL A 103 0.49 4.28 6.46
CA VAL A 103 1.27 3.45 7.40
C VAL A 103 1.85 2.26 6.65
N PRO A 104 3.18 2.03 6.67
CA PRO A 104 3.78 0.87 6.03
C PRO A 104 3.40 -0.44 6.74
N GLY A 105 3.38 -1.54 5.99
CA GLY A 105 3.07 -2.87 6.50
C GLY A 105 2.10 -3.65 5.61
N ILE A 106 1.59 -4.75 6.13
CA ILE A 106 0.71 -5.68 5.43
C ILE A 106 -0.73 -5.48 5.86
N TYR A 107 -1.62 -5.38 4.88
CA TYR A 107 -3.05 -5.17 5.06
C TYR A 107 -3.84 -6.31 4.42
N GLY A 108 -4.63 -7.02 5.22
CA GLY A 108 -5.63 -7.96 4.73
C GLY A 108 -6.99 -7.28 4.60
N TYR A 109 -7.68 -7.56 3.51
CA TYR A 109 -9.02 -7.02 3.24
C TYR A 109 -9.96 -8.08 2.67
N GLN A 110 -11.26 -7.79 2.73
CA GLN A 110 -12.32 -8.72 2.39
C GLN A 110 -13.51 -8.02 1.73
N CYS A 111 -14.33 -8.79 1.05
CA CYS A 111 -15.72 -8.45 0.76
C CYS A 111 -16.60 -9.05 1.86
N THR A 112 -17.32 -8.22 2.63
CA THR A 112 -18.04 -8.70 3.82
C THR A 112 -19.14 -9.73 3.50
N PRO A 113 -20.00 -9.57 2.47
CA PRO A 113 -21.00 -10.59 2.14
C PRO A 113 -20.41 -11.88 1.56
N HIS A 114 -19.22 -11.83 0.96
CA HIS A 114 -18.60 -12.99 0.31
C HIS A 114 -17.32 -13.48 1.03
N SER A 115 -17.15 -13.09 2.29
CA SER A 115 -16.00 -13.51 3.12
C SER A 115 -15.88 -15.03 3.25
N MET A 116 -16.99 -15.73 3.44
CA MET A 116 -17.01 -17.19 3.51
C MET A 116 -16.61 -17.88 2.19
N MET A 117 -16.71 -17.18 1.06
CA MET A 117 -16.25 -17.66 -0.26
C MET A 117 -14.77 -17.32 -0.51
N ALA A 118 -14.08 -16.81 0.51
CA ALA A 118 -12.71 -16.32 0.44
C ALA A 118 -12.51 -15.18 -0.59
N MET A 119 -13.48 -14.26 -0.67
CA MET A 119 -13.29 -13.00 -1.39
C MET A 119 -12.46 -12.06 -0.55
N VAL A 120 -11.15 -12.22 -0.66
CA VAL A 120 -10.12 -11.55 0.16
C VAL A 120 -8.97 -11.06 -0.71
N GLY A 121 -8.14 -10.19 -0.16
CA GLY A 121 -6.88 -9.77 -0.77
C GLY A 121 -5.88 -9.23 0.24
N ILE A 122 -4.67 -8.95 -0.25
CA ILE A 122 -3.55 -8.43 0.53
C ILE A 122 -2.97 -7.20 -0.17
N ILE A 123 -2.74 -6.14 0.59
CA ILE A 123 -1.93 -5.00 0.15
C ILE A 123 -0.67 -4.96 1.01
N GLN A 124 0.48 -4.88 0.34
CA GLN A 124 1.77 -4.60 0.96
C GLN A 124 2.11 -3.13 0.73
N VAL A 125 2.29 -2.38 1.80
CA VAL A 125 2.65 -0.95 1.77
C VAL A 125 4.12 -0.79 2.14
N GLY A 126 4.93 -0.39 1.18
CA GLY A 126 6.39 -0.30 1.34
C GLY A 126 7.05 -1.65 1.60
N ASP A 127 8.17 -1.62 2.32
CA ASP A 127 9.01 -2.80 2.62
C ASP A 127 8.97 -3.22 4.10
N ASP A 128 8.09 -2.60 4.91
CA ASP A 128 7.94 -2.98 6.32
C ASP A 128 7.12 -4.28 6.43
N LEU A 129 7.76 -5.32 6.93
CA LEU A 129 7.15 -6.64 7.18
C LEU A 129 6.93 -6.91 8.67
N SER A 130 7.07 -5.89 9.53
CA SER A 130 7.03 -6.05 10.99
C SER A 130 5.73 -6.66 11.53
N ASN A 131 4.62 -6.47 10.82
CA ASN A 131 3.32 -7.05 11.19
C ASN A 131 3.00 -8.37 10.46
N LEU A 132 3.88 -8.91 9.60
CA LEU A 132 3.60 -10.08 8.77
C LEU A 132 3.23 -11.32 9.60
N ASP A 133 3.95 -11.59 10.69
CA ASP A 133 3.66 -12.76 11.53
C ASP A 133 2.31 -12.63 12.23
N LYS A 134 1.92 -11.41 12.64
CA LYS A 134 0.59 -11.14 13.17
C LYS A 134 -0.50 -11.37 12.11
N VAL A 135 -0.27 -10.91 10.88
CA VAL A 135 -1.18 -11.14 9.75
C VAL A 135 -1.33 -12.63 9.46
N LYS A 136 -0.23 -13.40 9.40
CA LYS A 136 -0.26 -14.86 9.23
C LYS A 136 -1.06 -15.55 10.34
N SER A 137 -0.86 -15.15 11.59
CA SER A 137 -1.60 -15.71 12.73
C SER A 137 -3.10 -15.42 12.64
N ALA A 138 -3.47 -14.18 12.34
CA ALA A 138 -4.87 -13.78 12.17
C ALA A 138 -5.51 -14.50 10.97
N ALA A 139 -4.77 -14.66 9.87
CA ALA A 139 -5.22 -15.37 8.67
C ALA A 139 -5.56 -16.84 8.96
N GLN A 140 -4.79 -17.55 9.82
CA GLN A 140 -5.10 -18.93 10.21
C GLN A 140 -6.46 -19.04 10.90
N SER A 141 -6.78 -18.09 11.79
CA SER A 141 -8.09 -18.06 12.44
C SER A 141 -9.19 -17.65 11.47
N TYR A 142 -8.91 -16.67 10.62
CA TYR A 142 -9.90 -16.13 9.68
C TYR A 142 -10.30 -17.12 8.59
N LYS A 143 -9.34 -17.83 7.98
CA LYS A 143 -9.62 -18.82 6.93
C LYS A 143 -10.45 -20.01 7.39
N SER A 144 -10.51 -20.30 8.71
CA SER A 144 -11.39 -21.34 9.22
C SER A 144 -12.88 -21.09 8.98
N THR A 145 -13.25 -19.84 8.65
CA THR A 145 -14.60 -19.46 8.26
C THR A 145 -14.91 -19.71 6.78
N PHE A 146 -13.90 -20.03 5.96
CA PHE A 146 -14.08 -20.22 4.53
C PHE A 146 -14.74 -21.57 4.21
N VAL A 147 -15.78 -21.54 3.41
CA VAL A 147 -16.47 -22.74 2.90
C VAL A 147 -15.92 -23.21 1.55
N MET A 148 -15.15 -22.32 0.86
CA MET A 148 -14.49 -22.62 -0.41
C MET A 148 -13.19 -21.81 -0.53
N ASN A 149 -12.31 -22.18 -1.48
CA ASN A 149 -11.06 -21.49 -1.77
C ASN A 149 -10.16 -21.29 -0.53
N GLN A 150 -10.07 -22.30 0.34
CA GLN A 150 -9.42 -22.20 1.66
C GLN A 150 -7.93 -21.84 1.61
N THR A 151 -7.25 -22.08 0.48
CA THR A 151 -5.82 -21.75 0.28
C THR A 151 -5.58 -20.33 -0.21
N ARG A 152 -6.61 -19.67 -0.75
CA ARG A 152 -6.50 -18.39 -1.46
C ARG A 152 -5.80 -17.30 -0.63
N LEU A 153 -6.13 -17.16 0.65
CA LEU A 153 -5.52 -16.17 1.52
C LEU A 153 -4.03 -16.48 1.77
N ASP A 154 -3.68 -17.77 1.94
CA ASP A 154 -2.28 -18.18 2.12
C ASP A 154 -1.46 -17.92 0.84
N GLU A 155 -2.04 -18.16 -0.33
CA GLU A 155 -1.44 -17.87 -1.63
C GLU A 155 -1.10 -16.38 -1.76
N TYR A 156 -2.02 -15.49 -1.40
CA TYR A 156 -1.77 -14.03 -1.47
C TYR A 156 -0.75 -13.56 -0.43
N ILE A 157 -0.78 -14.11 0.79
CA ILE A 157 0.25 -13.81 1.81
C ILE A 157 1.63 -14.28 1.35
N SER A 158 1.73 -15.37 0.59
CA SER A 158 3.01 -15.88 0.07
C SER A 158 3.67 -14.96 -0.97
N MET A 159 2.92 -14.02 -1.56
CA MET A 159 3.41 -13.03 -2.52
C MET A 159 4.13 -11.84 -1.84
N VAL A 160 3.99 -11.69 -0.51
CA VAL A 160 4.64 -10.62 0.27
C VAL A 160 6.15 -10.79 0.23
N LYS A 161 6.88 -9.68 -0.08
CA LYS A 161 8.35 -9.69 -0.28
C LYS A 161 9.00 -8.49 0.39
#